data_b86c20f4797a2ad0919d3d800ddd98a8
#
_entry.id   b86c20f4797a2ad0919d3d800ddd98a8
#
_cell.length_a   1.000
_cell.length_b   1.000
_cell.length_c   1.000
_cell.angle_alpha   90.00
_cell.angle_beta   90.00
_cell.angle_gamma   90.00
#
_symmetry.space_group_name_H-M   'P 1'
#
loop_
_entity.id
_entity.type
_entity.pdbx_description
1 polymer ?
#
loop_
_entity_poly.entity_id
_entity_poly.type
_entity_poly.pdbx_seq_one_letter_code
_entity_poly.pdbx_strand_id
1 'polypeptide(L)'
;MKKSAALLAVALLCVSCGSDAGADKASDEESATASPTSSAPVSLSAGGGPQAPGSTVSPSTGIPWDQTSKDEAVQVAQDAMADFARPDVEEKQWANDLARWLTPQATADYSSVDPANIPASSVTGPATLTVDETNGYGVTATVPTNAGTYTLQLLRTGRDAPWKVNRLTPPSS
;
A
#
# COMPACT_ATOMS: atom_id res chain seq x y z
N MET A 1 4.96 49.53 13.26
CA MET A 1 5.55 50.51 12.33
C MET A 1 6.46 49.84 11.33
N LYS A 2 6.26 50.20 10.08
CA LYS A 2 6.97 49.82 8.84
C LYS A 2 6.48 48.56 8.12
N LYS A 3 5.58 48.87 7.18
CA LYS A 3 5.17 48.10 6.00
C LYS A 3 6.32 48.04 5.01
N SER A 4 6.52 46.91 4.36
CA SER A 4 7.20 46.89 3.06
C SER A 4 6.49 45.88 2.17
N ALA A 5 5.75 46.43 1.23
CA ALA A 5 5.23 45.74 0.08
C ALA A 5 6.32 45.62 -0.96
N ALA A 6 6.47 44.44 -1.57
CA ALA A 6 7.17 44.30 -2.83
C ALA A 6 6.31 43.42 -3.74
N LEU A 7 5.66 44.11 -4.69
CA LEU A 7 5.09 43.52 -5.89
C LEU A 7 6.26 43.16 -6.84
N LEU A 8 6.24 41.95 -7.36
CA LEU A 8 6.90 41.65 -8.65
C LEU A 8 5.96 40.77 -9.48
N ALA A 9 5.42 41.39 -10.49
CA ALA A 9 4.76 40.76 -11.62
C ALA A 9 5.80 40.46 -12.71
N VAL A 10 5.75 39.32 -13.37
CA VAL A 10 6.28 39.04 -14.74
C VAL A 10 5.78 37.63 -15.11
N ALA A 11 4.88 37.59 -16.01
CA ALA A 11 4.85 37.46 -17.46
C ALA A 11 4.62 36.03 -17.94
N LEU A 12 3.47 35.88 -18.63
CA LEU A 12 3.06 34.77 -19.49
C LEU A 12 4.07 34.50 -20.60
N LEU A 13 4.31 33.23 -20.88
CA LEU A 13 4.69 32.78 -22.21
C LEU A 13 3.86 31.54 -22.57
N CYS A 14 2.86 31.78 -23.41
CA CYS A 14 2.20 30.77 -24.22
C CYS A 14 3.13 30.34 -25.36
N VAL A 15 3.36 29.05 -25.52
CA VAL A 15 3.78 28.49 -26.80
C VAL A 15 2.80 27.39 -27.20
N SER A 16 2.08 27.73 -28.26
CA SER A 16 1.15 26.94 -29.03
C SER A 16 1.87 26.18 -30.12
N CYS A 17 1.16 25.16 -30.63
CA CYS A 17 1.28 24.48 -31.92
C CYS A 17 2.12 23.25 -32.04
N GLY A 18 1.40 22.23 -32.51
CA GLY A 18 1.84 21.18 -33.37
C GLY A 18 0.82 20.07 -33.55
N SER A 19 -0.26 20.37 -34.31
CA SER A 19 -1.08 19.33 -34.95
C SER A 19 -0.30 18.76 -36.12
N ASP A 20 -0.20 17.44 -36.23
CA ASP A 20 -0.03 16.83 -37.53
C ASP A 20 -0.91 15.58 -37.65
N ALA A 21 -1.80 15.63 -38.61
CA ALA A 21 -2.69 14.59 -39.04
C ALA A 21 -2.01 13.82 -40.16
N GLY A 22 -1.99 12.51 -40.08
CA GLY A 22 -1.57 11.63 -41.12
C GLY A 22 -2.46 10.40 -41.14
N ALA A 23 -3.41 10.42 -42.07
CA ALA A 23 -4.32 9.35 -42.39
C ALA A 23 -3.67 8.31 -43.31
N ASP A 24 -4.37 7.16 -43.42
CA ASP A 24 -4.35 6.15 -44.44
C ASP A 24 -3.31 5.00 -44.39
N LYS A 25 -3.76 3.78 -44.13
CA LYS A 25 -4.18 2.87 -45.21
C LYS A 25 -4.62 1.51 -44.67
N ALA A 26 -5.82 1.13 -45.05
CA ALA A 26 -6.33 -0.22 -44.98
C ALA A 26 -5.58 -1.15 -45.94
N SER A 27 -5.46 -2.44 -45.56
CA SER A 27 -5.49 -3.61 -46.44
C SER A 27 -5.57 -4.88 -45.60
N ASP A 28 -6.72 -5.50 -45.69
CA ASP A 28 -7.03 -6.84 -46.24
C ASP A 28 -6.55 -8.06 -45.47
N GLU A 29 -7.59 -8.70 -44.94
CA GLU A 29 -7.93 -10.12 -45.06
C GLU A 29 -6.78 -11.15 -45.15
N GLU A 30 -6.69 -12.07 -44.22
CA GLU A 30 -6.79 -13.48 -44.59
C GLU A 30 -7.31 -14.35 -43.44
N SER A 31 -8.46 -14.91 -43.72
CA SER A 31 -9.13 -15.98 -43.00
C SER A 31 -8.32 -17.26 -43.07
N ALA A 32 -7.94 -17.86 -41.96
CA ALA A 32 -7.51 -19.25 -41.93
C ALA A 32 -8.19 -19.96 -40.75
N THR A 33 -9.29 -20.56 -41.07
CA THR A 33 -9.97 -21.65 -40.39
C THR A 33 -9.04 -22.86 -40.24
N ALA A 34 -8.78 -23.29 -39.01
CA ALA A 34 -8.30 -24.63 -38.74
C ALA A 34 -9.07 -25.22 -37.57
N SER A 35 -9.95 -26.12 -37.89
CA SER A 35 -10.74 -26.98 -37.03
C SER A 35 -9.93 -27.98 -36.20
N PRO A 36 -10.54 -28.55 -35.16
CA PRO A 36 -9.88 -29.24 -34.07
C PRO A 36 -9.54 -30.69 -34.43
N THR A 37 -8.36 -31.11 -34.06
CA THR A 37 -8.00 -32.54 -34.12
C THR A 37 -8.15 -33.16 -32.74
N SER A 38 -9.20 -33.90 -32.66
CA SER A 38 -9.40 -35.20 -31.99
C SER A 38 -8.53 -35.59 -30.81
N SER A 39 -9.18 -35.70 -29.72
CA SER A 39 -8.82 -36.43 -28.50
C SER A 39 -8.45 -37.90 -28.78
N ALA A 40 -7.34 -38.31 -28.23
CA ALA A 40 -7.08 -39.72 -27.97
C ALA A 40 -7.17 -39.99 -26.47
N PRO A 41 -7.90 -41.00 -26.02
CA PRO A 41 -7.95 -41.36 -24.60
C PRO A 41 -6.67 -42.10 -24.21
N VAL A 42 -5.89 -41.54 -23.31
CA VAL A 42 -4.79 -42.26 -22.67
C VAL A 42 -5.37 -43.20 -21.63
N SER A 43 -5.24 -44.49 -21.89
CA SER A 43 -5.51 -45.55 -20.91
C SER A 43 -4.67 -45.36 -19.64
N LEU A 44 -5.37 -45.26 -18.54
CA LEU A 44 -4.78 -45.37 -17.20
C LEU A 44 -4.37 -46.83 -16.96
N SER A 45 -3.09 -47.11 -17.07
CA SER A 45 -2.50 -48.34 -16.59
C SER A 45 -2.31 -48.22 -15.07
N ALA A 46 -3.10 -49.01 -14.36
CA ALA A 46 -2.94 -49.18 -12.93
C ALA A 46 -1.65 -49.99 -12.64
N GLY A 47 -0.57 -49.28 -12.43
CA GLY A 47 0.69 -49.84 -11.90
C GLY A 47 0.77 -49.52 -10.41
N GLY A 48 0.36 -50.47 -9.54
CA GLY A 48 0.63 -50.39 -8.11
C GLY A 48 2.13 -50.52 -7.83
N GLY A 49 2.81 -49.38 -7.65
CA GLY A 49 4.13 -49.34 -7.01
C GLY A 49 4.00 -49.09 -5.51
N PRO A 50 4.94 -49.55 -4.67
CA PRO A 50 4.88 -49.32 -3.24
C PRO A 50 4.85 -47.84 -2.94
N GLN A 51 3.80 -47.43 -2.27
CA GLN A 51 3.59 -46.06 -1.80
C GLN A 51 4.71 -45.72 -0.83
N ALA A 52 5.59 -44.83 -1.24
CA ALA A 52 6.55 -44.24 -0.33
C ALA A 52 5.81 -43.60 0.85
N PRO A 53 6.27 -43.76 2.09
CA PRO A 53 5.62 -43.13 3.24
C PRO A 53 5.52 -41.63 2.98
N GLY A 54 4.27 -41.11 3.11
CA GLY A 54 3.90 -39.78 2.69
C GLY A 54 4.92 -38.74 3.13
N SER A 55 5.40 -37.99 2.17
CA SER A 55 5.99 -36.69 2.43
C SER A 55 4.90 -35.86 3.07
N THR A 56 4.91 -35.76 4.38
CA THR A 56 4.20 -34.70 5.08
C THR A 56 4.79 -33.42 4.57
N VAL A 57 4.07 -32.74 3.65
CA VAL A 57 4.38 -31.36 3.30
C VAL A 57 4.25 -30.64 4.63
N SER A 58 5.41 -30.30 5.21
CA SER A 58 5.41 -29.40 6.36
C SER A 58 4.65 -28.16 5.93
N PRO A 59 3.64 -27.70 6.67
CA PRO A 59 2.96 -26.48 6.32
C PRO A 59 4.03 -25.39 6.20
N SER A 60 3.99 -24.64 5.10
CA SER A 60 4.87 -23.49 4.88
C SER A 60 4.73 -22.62 6.12
N THR A 61 5.71 -22.66 7.00
CA THR A 61 5.67 -21.92 8.24
C THR A 61 5.84 -20.46 7.85
N GLY A 62 4.74 -19.71 7.84
CA GLY A 62 4.78 -18.27 7.72
C GLY A 62 5.73 -17.69 8.77
N ILE A 63 6.11 -16.44 8.67
CA ILE A 63 6.91 -15.78 9.70
C ILE A 63 6.12 -15.85 11.00
N PRO A 64 6.63 -16.54 12.05
CA PRO A 64 5.90 -16.62 13.32
C PRO A 64 5.89 -15.24 14.00
N TRP A 65 4.80 -14.96 14.68
CA TRP A 65 4.71 -13.83 15.58
C TRP A 65 5.48 -14.09 16.88
N ASP A 66 6.24 -13.11 17.30
CA ASP A 66 6.85 -13.04 18.62
C ASP A 66 6.47 -11.71 19.30
N GLN A 67 6.76 -11.59 20.59
CA GLN A 67 6.39 -10.40 21.36
C GLN A 67 7.11 -9.15 20.84
N THR A 68 8.38 -9.25 20.50
CA THR A 68 9.17 -8.14 19.93
C THR A 68 8.53 -7.59 18.67
N SER A 69 8.10 -8.48 17.77
CA SER A 69 7.42 -8.11 16.52
C SER A 69 6.09 -7.40 16.77
N LYS A 70 5.35 -7.83 17.80
CA LYS A 70 4.09 -7.17 18.20
C LYS A 70 4.36 -5.78 18.78
N ASP A 71 5.35 -5.66 19.65
CA ASP A 71 5.72 -4.38 20.27
C ASP A 71 6.21 -3.36 19.23
N GLU A 72 7.02 -3.80 18.26
CA GLU A 72 7.46 -2.98 17.14
C GLU A 72 6.30 -2.50 16.27
N ALA A 73 5.33 -3.38 15.96
CA ALA A 73 4.16 -3.00 15.18
C ALA A 73 3.28 -1.97 15.92
N VAL A 74 3.10 -2.13 17.24
CA VAL A 74 2.40 -1.14 18.09
C VAL A 74 3.11 0.20 18.03
N GLN A 75 4.43 0.21 18.21
CA GLN A 75 5.23 1.44 18.19
C GLN A 75 5.11 2.16 16.85
N VAL A 76 5.29 1.43 15.74
CA VAL A 76 5.17 2.00 14.39
C VAL A 76 3.76 2.56 14.16
N ALA A 77 2.72 1.86 14.60
CA ALA A 77 1.34 2.35 14.45
C ALA A 77 1.11 3.66 15.22
N GLN A 78 1.62 3.76 16.44
CA GLN A 78 1.49 4.96 17.28
C GLN A 78 2.27 6.14 16.70
N ASP A 79 3.53 5.93 16.32
CA ASP A 79 4.40 6.99 15.79
C ASP A 79 3.90 7.48 14.43
N ALA A 80 3.49 6.57 13.55
CA ALA A 80 2.89 6.92 12.27
C ALA A 80 1.60 7.74 12.44
N MET A 81 0.75 7.34 13.39
CA MET A 81 -0.48 8.10 13.66
C MET A 81 -0.20 9.45 14.30
N ALA A 82 0.81 9.56 15.14
CA ALA A 82 1.24 10.83 15.73
C ALA A 82 1.75 11.80 14.66
N ASP A 83 2.52 11.31 13.68
CA ASP A 83 2.97 12.13 12.55
C ASP A 83 1.84 12.45 11.56
N PHE A 84 0.87 11.55 11.40
CA PHE A 84 -0.31 11.79 10.57
C PHE A 84 -1.24 12.85 11.17
N ALA A 85 -1.51 12.81 12.47
CA ALA A 85 -2.45 13.67 13.16
C ALA A 85 -1.86 15.05 13.52
N ARG A 86 -1.34 15.75 12.51
CA ARG A 86 -0.73 17.09 12.64
C ARG A 86 -1.25 18.06 11.58
N PRO A 87 -2.54 18.50 11.67
CA PRO A 87 -3.17 19.33 10.65
C PRO A 87 -2.53 20.72 10.49
N ASP A 88 -1.79 21.19 11.49
CA ASP A 88 -1.17 22.53 11.48
C ASP A 88 0.27 22.55 10.90
N VAL A 89 0.81 21.39 10.51
CA VAL A 89 2.15 21.29 9.92
C VAL A 89 2.06 21.59 8.41
N GLU A 90 3.09 22.26 7.89
CA GLU A 90 3.21 22.54 6.45
C GLU A 90 3.21 21.23 5.66
N GLU A 91 2.49 21.18 4.54
CA GLU A 91 2.20 19.98 3.72
C GLU A 91 3.46 19.19 3.36
N LYS A 92 4.49 19.86 2.86
CA LYS A 92 5.74 19.20 2.46
C LYS A 92 6.49 18.61 3.64
N GLN A 93 6.51 19.30 4.77
CA GLN A 93 7.12 18.79 5.98
C GLN A 93 6.34 17.60 6.52
N TRP A 94 5.01 17.69 6.58
CA TRP A 94 4.13 16.61 6.99
C TRP A 94 4.33 15.37 6.14
N ALA A 95 4.34 15.50 4.80
CA ALA A 95 4.55 14.39 3.88
C ALA A 95 5.92 13.72 4.07
N ASN A 96 6.99 14.50 4.26
CA ASN A 96 8.34 13.99 4.51
C ASN A 96 8.44 13.23 5.84
N ASP A 97 7.82 13.77 6.89
CA ASP A 97 7.83 13.16 8.22
C ASP A 97 7.03 11.85 8.23
N LEU A 98 5.89 11.82 7.56
CA LEU A 98 5.05 10.64 7.47
C LEU A 98 5.69 9.54 6.60
N ALA A 99 6.38 9.92 5.51
CA ALA A 99 6.96 8.97 4.54
C ALA A 99 7.89 7.94 5.16
N ARG A 100 8.57 8.26 6.26
CA ARG A 100 9.45 7.31 6.98
C ARG A 100 8.72 6.08 7.51
N TRP A 101 7.43 6.21 7.78
CA TRP A 101 6.57 5.15 8.30
C TRP A 101 5.86 4.35 7.22
N LEU A 102 5.72 4.91 6.01
CA LEU A 102 4.89 4.38 4.94
C LEU A 102 5.62 3.34 4.09
N THR A 103 4.83 2.47 3.45
CA THR A 103 5.31 1.70 2.29
C THR A 103 5.53 2.65 1.10
N PRO A 104 6.34 2.27 0.09
CA PRO A 104 6.50 3.09 -1.12
C PRO A 104 5.17 3.43 -1.81
N GLN A 105 4.23 2.47 -1.84
CA GLN A 105 2.90 2.71 -2.39
C GLN A 105 2.13 3.73 -1.58
N ALA A 106 2.06 3.57 -0.27
CA ALA A 106 1.38 4.53 0.60
C ALA A 106 2.04 5.92 0.55
N THR A 107 3.36 6.00 0.43
CA THR A 107 4.05 7.29 0.26
C THR A 107 3.55 8.02 -0.98
N ALA A 108 3.35 7.32 -2.09
CA ALA A 108 2.78 7.93 -3.30
C ALA A 108 1.32 8.36 -3.08
N ASP A 109 0.51 7.52 -2.43
CA ASP A 109 -0.92 7.79 -2.18
C ASP A 109 -1.12 9.01 -1.24
N TYR A 110 -0.24 9.18 -0.25
CA TYR A 110 -0.33 10.28 0.72
C TYR A 110 0.44 11.55 0.32
N SER A 111 1.20 11.54 -0.78
CA SER A 111 2.01 12.67 -1.22
C SER A 111 1.24 13.93 -1.60
N SER A 112 -0.04 13.80 -1.88
CA SER A 112 -0.95 14.90 -2.27
C SER A 112 -2.05 15.18 -1.24
N VAL A 113 -1.90 14.64 -0.03
CA VAL A 113 -2.86 14.88 1.06
C VAL A 113 -2.54 16.20 1.74
N ASP A 114 -3.53 17.10 1.78
CA ASP A 114 -3.45 18.32 2.57
C ASP A 114 -3.72 17.97 4.05
N PRO A 115 -2.74 18.10 4.94
CA PRO A 115 -2.90 17.80 6.35
C PRO A 115 -3.99 18.63 7.04
N ALA A 116 -4.28 19.83 6.57
CA ALA A 116 -5.34 20.68 7.12
C ALA A 116 -6.73 20.05 7.03
N ASN A 117 -6.93 19.09 6.12
CA ASN A 117 -8.19 18.35 5.99
C ASN A 117 -8.27 17.11 6.91
N ILE A 118 -7.22 16.82 7.69
CA ILE A 118 -7.21 15.69 8.62
C ILE A 118 -7.90 16.11 9.92
N PRO A 119 -9.02 15.46 10.31
CA PRO A 119 -9.77 15.86 11.49
C PRO A 119 -9.06 15.51 12.81
N ALA A 120 -8.15 14.52 12.79
CA ALA A 120 -7.38 14.13 13.95
C ALA A 120 -6.19 15.07 14.17
N SER A 121 -6.03 15.55 15.39
CA SER A 121 -4.89 16.39 15.82
C SER A 121 -4.08 15.81 16.96
N SER A 122 -4.49 14.66 17.52
CA SER A 122 -3.76 13.99 18.60
C SER A 122 -4.17 12.53 18.75
N VAL A 123 -3.20 11.70 19.11
CA VAL A 123 -3.42 10.33 19.58
C VAL A 123 -3.84 10.38 21.04
N THR A 124 -4.90 9.66 21.42
CA THR A 124 -5.51 9.71 22.76
C THR A 124 -5.30 8.46 23.60
N GLY A 125 -4.69 7.40 23.02
CA GLY A 125 -4.43 6.16 23.73
C GLY A 125 -3.51 5.23 22.96
N PRO A 126 -3.16 4.07 23.53
CA PRO A 126 -2.26 3.11 22.91
C PRO A 126 -2.88 2.44 21.70
N ALA A 127 -2.02 2.05 20.75
CA ALA A 127 -2.43 1.20 19.63
C ALA A 127 -2.75 -0.23 20.11
N THR A 128 -3.74 -0.85 19.48
CA THR A 128 -4.11 -2.24 19.71
C THR A 128 -3.99 -3.01 18.40
N LEU A 129 -3.38 -4.20 18.43
CA LEU A 129 -3.22 -5.04 17.25
C LEU A 129 -4.33 -6.09 17.13
N THR A 130 -4.77 -6.32 15.91
CA THR A 130 -5.50 -7.53 15.49
C THR A 130 -4.57 -8.35 14.64
N VAL A 131 -4.06 -9.45 15.20
CA VAL A 131 -3.04 -10.31 14.62
C VAL A 131 -3.68 -11.54 14.00
N ASP A 132 -3.28 -11.86 12.77
CA ASP A 132 -3.48 -13.18 12.18
C ASP A 132 -2.21 -13.99 12.44
N GLU A 133 -2.28 -14.93 13.36
CA GLU A 133 -1.13 -15.76 13.79
C GLU A 133 -0.56 -16.62 12.65
N THR A 134 -1.29 -16.79 11.55
CA THR A 134 -0.84 -17.52 10.36
C THR A 134 -0.10 -16.64 9.36
N ASN A 135 -0.21 -15.30 9.50
CA ASN A 135 0.36 -14.33 8.57
C ASN A 135 1.29 -13.35 9.30
N GLY A 136 2.57 -13.65 9.35
CA GLY A 136 3.57 -12.76 9.95
C GLY A 136 4.03 -11.59 9.08
N TYR A 137 3.43 -11.36 7.91
CA TYR A 137 3.78 -10.27 6.98
C TYR A 137 2.89 -9.05 7.09
N GLY A 138 1.74 -9.17 7.75
CA GLY A 138 0.78 -8.10 7.85
C GLY A 138 0.03 -8.11 9.18
N VAL A 139 -0.39 -6.93 9.63
CA VAL A 139 -1.18 -6.75 10.84
C VAL A 139 -2.06 -5.52 10.72
N THR A 140 -3.22 -5.58 11.38
CA THR A 140 -4.09 -4.42 11.54
C THR A 140 -3.91 -3.84 12.93
N ALA A 141 -3.67 -2.54 13.01
CA ALA A 141 -3.65 -1.79 14.27
C ALA A 141 -4.81 -0.81 14.33
N THR A 142 -5.38 -0.61 15.51
CA THR A 142 -6.34 0.46 15.78
C THR A 142 -5.70 1.46 16.73
N VAL A 143 -5.82 2.75 16.42
CA VAL A 143 -5.23 3.84 17.19
C VAL A 143 -6.32 4.86 17.53
N PRO A 144 -6.63 5.08 18.82
CA PRO A 144 -7.60 6.07 19.22
C PRO A 144 -7.03 7.49 19.08
N THR A 145 -7.85 8.39 18.55
CA THR A 145 -7.55 9.82 18.38
C THR A 145 -8.67 10.69 18.91
N ASN A 146 -8.43 12.00 18.99
CA ASN A 146 -9.49 12.95 19.35
C ASN A 146 -10.63 13.05 18.31
N ALA A 147 -10.44 12.50 17.10
CA ALA A 147 -11.45 12.45 16.03
C ALA A 147 -12.05 11.04 15.81
N GLY A 148 -11.83 10.10 16.75
CA GLY A 148 -12.26 8.71 16.66
C GLY A 148 -11.09 7.74 16.45
N THR A 149 -11.41 6.46 16.25
CA THR A 149 -10.40 5.41 16.15
C THR A 149 -10.02 5.18 14.67
N TYR A 150 -8.76 5.38 14.36
CA TYR A 150 -8.19 5.07 13.05
C TYR A 150 -7.74 3.61 12.98
N THR A 151 -7.87 3.01 11.79
CA THR A 151 -7.37 1.66 11.50
C THR A 151 -6.17 1.76 10.57
N LEU A 152 -5.04 1.18 10.97
CA LEU A 152 -3.81 1.15 10.21
C LEU A 152 -3.52 -0.28 9.75
N GLN A 153 -3.27 -0.46 8.46
CA GLN A 153 -2.73 -1.70 7.93
C GLN A 153 -1.22 -1.59 7.87
N LEU A 154 -0.50 -2.44 8.59
CA LEU A 154 0.95 -2.53 8.56
C LEU A 154 1.40 -3.76 7.81
N LEU A 155 2.49 -3.62 7.06
CA LEU A 155 3.13 -4.68 6.29
C LEU A 155 4.64 -4.70 6.56
N ARG A 156 5.25 -5.89 6.43
CA ARG A 156 6.70 -6.07 6.36
C ARG A 156 7.07 -7.07 5.28
N THR A 157 8.27 -6.96 4.73
CA THR A 157 8.73 -7.82 3.63
C THR A 157 9.48 -9.07 4.09
N GLY A 158 9.80 -9.17 5.36
CA GLY A 158 10.52 -10.29 5.96
C GLY A 158 10.49 -10.23 7.48
N ARG A 159 11.03 -11.26 8.16
CA ARG A 159 11.06 -11.33 9.62
C ARG A 159 11.77 -10.14 10.25
N ASP A 160 12.94 -9.79 9.70
CA ASP A 160 13.80 -8.74 10.23
C ASP A 160 13.61 -7.40 9.48
N ALA A 161 12.59 -7.33 8.61
CA ALA A 161 12.24 -6.10 7.92
C ALA A 161 11.37 -5.21 8.81
N PRO A 162 11.56 -3.88 8.77
CA PRO A 162 10.77 -2.95 9.56
C PRO A 162 9.30 -2.98 9.14
N TRP A 163 8.41 -2.81 10.10
CA TRP A 163 7.00 -2.57 9.84
C TRP A 163 6.78 -1.24 9.14
N LYS A 164 5.89 -1.22 8.14
CA LYS A 164 5.51 -0.03 7.38
C LYS A 164 3.99 0.05 7.27
N VAL A 165 3.46 1.23 7.39
CA VAL A 165 2.03 1.50 7.20
C VAL A 165 1.73 1.51 5.70
N ASN A 166 0.79 0.65 5.31
CA ASN A 166 0.31 0.57 3.93
C ASN A 166 -0.96 1.39 3.71
N ARG A 167 -1.78 1.53 4.75
CA ARG A 167 -3.03 2.30 4.69
C ARG A 167 -3.42 2.81 6.07
N LEU A 168 -3.94 4.04 6.10
CA LEU A 168 -4.68 4.57 7.24
C LEU A 168 -6.14 4.74 6.80
N THR A 169 -7.05 4.22 7.63
CA THR A 169 -8.49 4.31 7.39
C THR A 169 -9.10 5.14 8.51
N PRO A 170 -9.79 6.24 8.21
CA PRO A 170 -10.44 7.07 9.21
C PRO A 170 -11.60 6.31 9.90
N PRO A 171 -12.08 6.78 11.06
CA PRO A 171 -13.26 6.24 11.69
C PRO A 171 -14.47 6.34 10.77
N SER A 172 -15.35 5.33 10.82
CA SER A 172 -16.63 5.37 10.11
C SER A 172 -17.52 6.46 10.74
N SER A 173 -18.12 7.27 9.89
CA SER A 173 -19.11 8.29 10.28
C SER A 173 -20.43 7.64 10.69
#